data_f3246f6e7ed0f77b66ad4b3a24c00929
#
_entry.id   f3246f6e7ed0f77b66ad4b3a24c00929
#
_cell.length_a   1.000
_cell.length_b   1.000
_cell.length_c   1.000
_cell.angle_alpha   90.00
_cell.angle_beta   90.00
_cell.angle_gamma   90.00
#
_symmetry.space_group_name_H-M   'P 1'
#
loop_
_entity.id
_entity.type
_entity.pdbx_description
1 polymer ?
#
loop_
_entity_poly.entity_id
_entity_poly.type
_entity_poly.pdbx_seq_one_letter_code
_entity_poly.pdbx_strand_id
1 'polypeptide(L)'
;YKKIMDNPPENLIFPGIVEPERMRELYALADLFLLPSYNELFPMTILEAASCEAPIMLRDLDLYKVILEGNYRPTTDVEEMKEAILEYREHPEALKELKEKAKAISREYSEEHLLEIWLKFYREQAALGKK
;
A
#
# COMPACT_ATOMS: atom_id res chain seq x y z
N TYR A 1 -15.74 -10.15 -13.10
CA TYR A 1 -16.42 -9.65 -11.89
C TYR A 1 -17.75 -10.36 -11.65
N LYS A 2 -18.75 -10.26 -12.55
CA LYS A 2 -20.10 -10.83 -12.38
C LYS A 2 -20.09 -12.34 -12.09
N LYS A 3 -19.31 -13.15 -12.81
CA LYS A 3 -19.22 -14.60 -12.58
C LYS A 3 -18.74 -14.98 -11.17
N ILE A 4 -17.82 -14.18 -10.60
CA ILE A 4 -17.29 -14.42 -9.25
C ILE A 4 -18.32 -13.98 -8.21
N MET A 5 -19.06 -12.90 -8.45
CA MET A 5 -20.12 -12.42 -7.55
C MET A 5 -21.31 -13.38 -7.48
N ASP A 6 -21.66 -13.99 -8.64
CA ASP A 6 -22.78 -14.93 -8.72
C ASP A 6 -22.51 -16.29 -8.02
N ASN A 7 -21.23 -16.67 -7.92
CA ASN A 7 -20.80 -17.91 -7.23
C ASN A 7 -19.38 -17.74 -6.67
N PRO A 8 -19.21 -16.98 -5.58
CA PRO A 8 -17.89 -16.75 -4.98
C PRO A 8 -17.33 -18.05 -4.39
N PRO A 9 -16.00 -18.27 -4.47
CA PRO A 9 -15.34 -19.31 -3.68
C PRO A 9 -15.60 -19.12 -2.18
N GLU A 10 -15.67 -20.21 -1.42
CA GLU A 10 -15.97 -20.18 0.03
C GLU A 10 -15.01 -19.30 0.85
N ASN A 11 -13.77 -19.19 0.37
CA ASN A 11 -12.72 -18.38 1.00
C ASN A 11 -12.66 -16.94 0.50
N LEU A 12 -13.62 -16.49 -0.32
CA LEU A 12 -13.70 -15.14 -0.85
C LEU A 12 -14.88 -14.39 -0.23
N ILE A 13 -14.58 -13.34 0.50
CA ILE A 13 -15.58 -12.50 1.18
C ILE A 13 -15.66 -11.15 0.49
N PHE A 14 -16.88 -10.75 0.13
CA PHE A 14 -17.15 -9.40 -0.36
C PHE A 14 -17.85 -8.61 0.75
N PRO A 15 -17.15 -7.71 1.45
CA PRO A 15 -17.74 -6.98 2.59
C PRO A 15 -18.74 -5.90 2.15
N GLY A 16 -18.89 -5.67 0.84
CA GLY A 16 -19.71 -4.58 0.32
C GLY A 16 -19.07 -3.20 0.58
N ILE A 17 -19.93 -2.20 0.80
CA ILE A 17 -19.49 -0.86 1.18
C ILE A 17 -19.10 -0.89 2.67
N VAL A 18 -17.87 -0.51 2.96
CA VAL A 18 -17.33 -0.43 4.32
C VAL A 18 -17.12 1.04 4.66
N GLU A 19 -17.60 1.47 5.82
CA GLU A 19 -17.42 2.83 6.31
C GLU A 19 -15.93 3.12 6.55
N PRO A 20 -15.45 4.35 6.27
CA PRO A 20 -14.03 4.71 6.37
C PRO A 20 -13.40 4.37 7.72
N GLU A 21 -14.13 4.55 8.81
CA GLU A 21 -13.68 4.26 10.16
C GLU A 21 -13.36 2.78 10.37
N ARG A 22 -14.11 1.90 9.70
CA ARG A 22 -13.93 0.45 9.75
C ARG A 22 -12.87 -0.07 8.77
N MET A 23 -12.50 0.70 7.76
CA MET A 23 -11.43 0.30 6.83
C MET A 23 -10.11 0.06 7.55
N ARG A 24 -9.79 0.85 8.59
CA ARG A 24 -8.60 0.66 9.40
C ARG A 24 -8.55 -0.71 10.08
N GLU A 25 -9.71 -1.22 10.53
CA GLU A 25 -9.81 -2.56 11.13
C GLU A 25 -9.46 -3.64 10.10
N LEU A 26 -9.94 -3.49 8.86
CA LEU A 26 -9.64 -4.44 7.78
C LEU A 26 -8.15 -4.43 7.41
N TYR A 27 -7.53 -3.26 7.29
CA TYR A 27 -6.09 -3.18 7.03
C TYR A 27 -5.26 -3.76 8.18
N ALA A 28 -5.64 -3.47 9.43
CA ALA A 28 -4.92 -3.98 10.61
C ALA A 28 -5.05 -5.51 10.80
N LEU A 29 -6.14 -6.11 10.31
CA LEU A 29 -6.35 -7.56 10.33
C LEU A 29 -5.71 -8.28 9.15
N ALA A 30 -5.32 -7.56 8.09
CA ALA A 30 -4.77 -8.15 6.88
C ALA A 30 -3.34 -8.64 7.12
N ASP A 31 -3.08 -9.92 6.82
CA ASP A 31 -1.72 -10.46 6.74
C ASP A 31 -0.97 -9.90 5.53
N LEU A 32 -1.69 -9.55 4.47
CA LEU A 32 -1.13 -9.02 3.23
C LEU A 32 -2.17 -8.15 2.50
N PHE A 33 -1.79 -6.92 2.17
CA PHE A 33 -2.55 -6.02 1.29
C PHE A 33 -2.11 -6.22 -0.15
N LEU A 34 -3.07 -6.41 -1.06
CA LEU A 34 -2.84 -6.63 -2.48
C LEU A 34 -3.48 -5.54 -3.34
N LEU A 35 -2.71 -4.95 -4.25
CA LEU A 35 -3.23 -4.05 -5.27
C LEU A 35 -2.63 -4.41 -6.65
N PRO A 36 -3.33 -5.26 -7.44
CA PRO A 36 -2.83 -5.76 -8.72
C PRO A 36 -3.17 -4.84 -9.91
N SER A 37 -3.32 -3.54 -9.67
CA SER A 37 -3.69 -2.55 -10.69
C SER A 37 -2.71 -2.50 -11.85
N TYR A 38 -3.21 -2.31 -13.05
CA TYR A 38 -2.39 -2.15 -14.25
C TYR A 38 -1.94 -0.70 -14.49
N ASN A 39 -2.67 0.24 -13.91
CA ASN A 39 -2.37 1.67 -14.02
C ASN A 39 -2.92 2.41 -12.79
N GLU A 40 -2.13 3.34 -12.27
CA GLU A 40 -2.48 4.14 -11.11
C GLU A 40 -1.91 5.56 -11.26
N LEU A 41 -2.51 6.51 -10.56
CA LEU A 41 -1.96 7.86 -10.40
C LEU A 41 -1.26 8.00 -9.04
N PHE A 42 -2.01 7.84 -7.96
CA PHE A 42 -1.52 7.81 -6.59
C PHE A 42 -2.56 7.12 -5.70
N PRO A 43 -2.47 5.80 -5.50
CA PRO A 43 -3.49 5.06 -4.77
C PRO A 43 -3.39 5.29 -3.26
N MET A 44 -4.31 6.08 -2.71
CA MET A 44 -4.38 6.38 -1.28
C MET A 44 -4.52 5.13 -0.41
N THR A 45 -5.14 4.08 -0.94
CA THR A 45 -5.29 2.79 -0.25
C THR A 45 -3.97 2.15 0.17
N ILE A 46 -2.87 2.42 -0.55
CA ILE A 46 -1.52 1.99 -0.15
C ILE A 46 -1.08 2.71 1.12
N LEU A 47 -1.32 4.02 1.21
CA LEU A 47 -0.96 4.80 2.40
C LEU A 47 -1.82 4.40 3.60
N GLU A 48 -3.10 4.14 3.38
CA GLU A 48 -4.02 3.63 4.40
C GLU A 48 -3.55 2.28 4.94
N ALA A 49 -3.22 1.32 4.07
CA ALA A 49 -2.68 0.02 4.46
C ALA A 49 -1.34 0.17 5.20
N ALA A 50 -0.43 1.00 4.69
CA ALA A 50 0.86 1.28 5.31
C ALA A 50 0.72 1.88 6.72
N SER A 51 -0.24 2.79 6.93
CA SER A 51 -0.52 3.39 8.23
C SER A 51 -0.99 2.38 9.29
N CYS A 52 -1.52 1.25 8.82
CA CYS A 52 -1.92 0.11 9.66
C CYS A 52 -0.84 -1.00 9.71
N GLU A 53 0.36 -0.73 9.21
CA GLU A 53 1.49 -1.68 9.14
C GLU A 53 1.17 -2.97 8.34
N ALA A 54 0.17 -2.95 7.46
CA ALA A 54 -0.15 -4.09 6.63
C ALA A 54 0.99 -4.35 5.62
N PRO A 55 1.50 -5.57 5.49
CA PRO A 55 2.44 -5.92 4.44
C PRO A 55 1.85 -5.64 3.06
N ILE A 56 2.62 -5.07 2.14
CA ILE A 56 2.12 -4.57 0.86
C ILE A 56 2.74 -5.32 -0.31
N MET A 57 1.88 -5.87 -1.18
CA MET A 57 2.26 -6.48 -2.45
C MET A 57 1.51 -5.79 -3.60
N LEU A 58 2.25 -5.33 -4.59
CA LEU A 58 1.72 -4.55 -5.71
C LEU A 58 2.19 -5.14 -7.03
N ARG A 59 1.47 -4.82 -8.12
CA ARG A 59 2.03 -4.98 -9.46
C ARG A 59 3.26 -4.06 -9.62
N ASP A 60 4.30 -4.54 -10.31
CA ASP A 60 5.51 -3.76 -10.57
C ASP A 60 5.23 -2.64 -11.59
N LEU A 61 4.82 -1.47 -11.10
CA LEU A 61 4.63 -0.26 -11.89
C LEU A 61 5.78 0.73 -11.64
N ASP A 62 6.22 1.41 -12.68
CA ASP A 62 7.29 2.41 -12.56
C ASP A 62 6.94 3.54 -11.59
N LEU A 63 5.66 3.89 -11.49
CA LEU A 63 5.16 4.84 -10.49
C LEU A 63 5.56 4.43 -9.07
N TYR A 64 5.36 3.17 -8.71
CA TYR A 64 5.63 2.68 -7.36
C TYR A 64 7.12 2.66 -7.01
N LYS A 65 7.98 2.45 -8.01
CA LYS A 65 9.44 2.55 -7.83
C LYS A 65 9.87 3.94 -7.37
N VAL A 66 9.18 4.97 -7.89
CA VAL A 66 9.46 6.37 -7.55
C VAL A 66 8.85 6.76 -6.21
N ILE A 67 7.56 6.48 -5.99
CA ILE A 67 6.83 6.98 -4.82
C ILE A 67 6.99 6.12 -3.56
N LEU A 68 7.35 4.85 -3.70
CA LEU A 68 7.49 3.91 -2.57
C LEU A 68 8.92 3.42 -2.36
N GLU A 69 9.84 3.78 -3.23
CA GLU A 69 11.29 3.48 -3.13
C GLU A 69 11.60 1.99 -2.83
N GLY A 70 10.79 1.07 -3.37
CA GLY A 70 10.95 -0.36 -3.15
C GLY A 70 10.40 -0.89 -1.81
N ASN A 71 9.70 -0.07 -1.03
CA ASN A 71 9.11 -0.46 0.25
C ASN A 71 7.83 -1.31 0.11
N TYR A 72 7.80 -2.23 -0.84
CA TYR A 72 6.72 -3.17 -1.09
C TYR A 72 7.26 -4.46 -1.71
N ARG A 73 6.43 -5.48 -1.89
CA ARG A 73 6.75 -6.66 -2.71
C ARG A 73 6.25 -6.41 -4.13
N PRO A 74 7.11 -6.20 -5.13
CA PRO A 74 6.70 -6.11 -6.52
C PRO A 74 6.37 -7.48 -7.08
N THR A 75 5.40 -7.53 -8.02
CA THR A 75 5.06 -8.71 -8.81
C THR A 75 4.71 -8.31 -10.24
N THR A 76 5.20 -9.04 -11.23
CA THR A 76 5.03 -8.69 -12.65
C THR A 76 3.69 -9.17 -13.20
N ASP A 77 3.24 -10.32 -12.74
CA ASP A 77 2.00 -10.95 -13.22
C ASP A 77 1.25 -11.68 -12.09
N VAL A 78 0.15 -12.34 -12.46
CA VAL A 78 -0.73 -13.04 -11.53
C VAL A 78 -0.10 -14.32 -11.00
N GLU A 79 0.70 -15.01 -11.80
CA GLU A 79 1.35 -16.25 -11.36
C GLU A 79 2.44 -15.97 -10.33
N GLU A 80 3.27 -14.95 -10.56
CA GLU A 80 4.26 -14.51 -9.56
C GLU A 80 3.58 -14.05 -8.27
N MET A 81 2.47 -13.32 -8.37
CA MET A 81 1.70 -12.89 -7.20
C MET A 81 1.16 -14.08 -6.41
N LYS A 82 0.63 -15.07 -7.09
CA LYS A 82 0.13 -16.31 -6.48
C LYS A 82 1.25 -17.10 -5.80
N GLU A 83 2.40 -17.26 -6.47
CA GLU A 83 3.57 -17.94 -5.90
C GLU A 83 4.05 -17.24 -4.62
N ALA A 84 4.15 -15.92 -4.63
CA ALA A 84 4.53 -15.13 -3.47
C ALA A 84 3.52 -15.26 -2.31
N ILE A 85 2.22 -15.30 -2.59
CA ILE A 85 1.20 -15.53 -1.55
C ILE A 85 1.37 -16.92 -0.92
N LEU A 86 1.62 -17.95 -1.73
CA LEU A 86 1.85 -19.31 -1.23
C LEU A 86 3.12 -19.40 -0.39
N GLU A 87 4.19 -18.73 -0.81
CA GLU A 87 5.45 -18.61 -0.07
C GLU A 87 5.20 -17.97 1.32
N TYR A 88 4.51 -16.84 1.39
CA TYR A 88 4.20 -16.18 2.66
C TYR A 88 3.25 -16.98 3.55
N ARG A 89 2.40 -17.81 2.98
CA ARG A 89 1.57 -18.75 3.76
C ARG A 89 2.40 -19.83 4.42
N GLU A 90 3.44 -20.33 3.73
CA GLU A 90 4.35 -21.36 4.25
C GLU A 90 5.42 -20.77 5.18
N HIS A 91 5.82 -19.52 4.91
CA HIS A 91 6.87 -18.77 5.63
C HIS A 91 6.36 -17.41 6.13
N PRO A 92 5.41 -17.37 7.09
CA PRO A 92 4.81 -16.12 7.55
C PRO A 92 5.81 -15.17 8.23
N GLU A 93 6.94 -15.66 8.67
CA GLU A 93 8.04 -14.86 9.22
C GLU A 93 8.62 -13.87 8.20
N ALA A 94 8.54 -14.19 6.90
CA ALA A 94 9.00 -13.31 5.82
C ALA A 94 8.14 -12.03 5.69
N LEU A 95 6.90 -12.05 6.16
CA LEU A 95 6.05 -10.86 6.21
C LEU A 95 6.57 -9.77 7.15
N LYS A 96 7.47 -10.09 8.09
CA LYS A 96 8.06 -9.10 8.99
C LYS A 96 8.84 -8.04 8.23
N GLU A 97 9.57 -8.43 7.19
CA GLU A 97 10.29 -7.46 6.35
C GLU A 97 9.31 -6.51 5.66
N LEU A 98 8.20 -7.04 5.12
CA LEU A 98 7.18 -6.21 4.48
C LEU A 98 6.46 -5.28 5.47
N LYS A 99 6.30 -5.68 6.73
CA LYS A 99 5.78 -4.79 7.79
C LYS A 99 6.74 -3.62 8.04
N GLU A 100 8.03 -3.85 8.10
CA GLU A 100 9.01 -2.77 8.25
C GLU A 100 9.02 -1.84 7.02
N LYS A 101 8.87 -2.39 5.82
CA LYS A 101 8.68 -1.60 4.59
C LYS A 101 7.40 -0.75 4.65
N ALA A 102 6.28 -1.29 5.10
CA ALA A 102 5.05 -0.54 5.30
C ALA A 102 5.22 0.61 6.30
N LYS A 103 5.93 0.39 7.40
CA LYS A 103 6.28 1.45 8.36
C LYS A 103 7.14 2.54 7.73
N ALA A 104 8.05 2.20 6.83
CA ALA A 104 8.85 3.19 6.11
C ALA A 104 7.95 4.09 5.24
N ILE A 105 7.01 3.52 4.48
CA ILE A 105 6.00 4.29 3.73
C ILE A 105 5.20 5.19 4.67
N SER A 106 4.70 4.65 5.78
CA SER A 106 3.90 5.40 6.75
C SER A 106 4.64 6.61 7.33
N ARG A 107 5.94 6.50 7.58
CA ARG A 107 6.78 7.61 8.06
C ARG A 107 7.00 8.67 6.98
N GLU A 108 7.33 8.23 5.76
CA GLU A 108 7.60 9.12 4.63
C GLU A 108 6.38 9.98 4.28
N TYR A 109 5.19 9.39 4.37
CA TYR A 109 3.93 10.08 4.10
C TYR A 109 3.18 10.52 5.37
N SER A 110 3.86 10.59 6.51
CA SER A 110 3.26 11.11 7.75
C SER A 110 2.96 12.60 7.66
N GLU A 111 1.93 13.04 8.36
CA GLU A 111 1.57 14.46 8.44
C GLU A 111 2.74 15.33 8.91
N GLU A 112 3.47 14.87 9.92
CA GLU A 112 4.63 15.56 10.47
C GLU A 112 5.73 15.76 9.41
N HIS A 113 6.11 14.69 8.71
CA HIS A 113 7.15 14.74 7.69
C HIS A 113 6.74 15.61 6.51
N LEU A 114 5.51 15.47 6.01
CA LEU A 114 4.99 16.29 4.92
C LEU A 114 4.90 17.77 5.31
N LEU A 115 4.51 18.08 6.54
CA LEU A 115 4.48 19.44 7.05
C LEU A 115 5.87 20.08 7.04
N GLU A 116 6.90 19.36 7.47
CA GLU A 116 8.29 19.84 7.42
C GLU A 116 8.74 20.17 5.99
N ILE A 117 8.44 19.28 5.03
CA ILE A 117 8.75 19.50 3.60
C ILE A 117 8.06 20.75 3.08
N TRP A 118 6.75 20.92 3.36
CA TRP A 118 5.98 22.06 2.91
C TRP A 118 6.46 23.37 3.55
N LEU A 119 6.75 23.37 4.84
CA LEU A 119 7.28 24.55 5.53
C LEU A 119 8.65 24.97 4.97
N LYS A 120 9.53 24.00 4.67
CA LYS A 120 10.80 24.26 4.03
C LYS A 120 10.61 24.89 2.65
N PHE A 121 9.77 24.26 1.80
CA PHE A 121 9.48 24.75 0.47
C PHE A 121 8.95 26.20 0.50
N TYR A 122 7.96 26.50 1.33
CA TYR A 122 7.41 27.87 1.41
C TYR A 122 8.42 28.89 1.92
N ARG A 123 9.27 28.54 2.87
CA ARG A 123 10.36 29.43 3.34
C ARG A 123 11.36 29.75 2.22
N GLU A 124 11.75 28.77 1.44
CA GLU A 124 12.64 28.94 0.29
C GLU A 124 12.00 29.83 -0.78
N GLN A 125 10.72 29.61 -1.13
CA GLN A 125 10.00 30.45 -2.10
C GLN A 125 9.84 31.90 -1.62
N ALA A 126 9.53 32.10 -0.35
CA ALA A 126 9.42 33.45 0.24
C ALA A 126 10.76 34.19 0.24
N ALA A 127 11.89 33.49 0.35
CA ALA A 127 13.20 34.10 0.26
C ALA A 127 13.56 34.53 -1.17
N LEU A 128 13.12 33.78 -2.19
CA LEU A 128 13.31 34.11 -3.61
C LEU A 128 12.46 35.30 -4.06
N GLY A 129 11.26 35.45 -3.54
CA GLY A 129 10.35 36.55 -3.89
C GLY A 129 10.69 37.93 -3.28
N LYS A 130 11.74 38.02 -2.47
CA LYS A 130 12.24 39.28 -1.86
C LYS A 130 13.38 39.95 -2.65
N LYS A 131 13.65 39.46 -3.85
CA LYS A 131 14.52 40.10 -4.83
C LYS A 131 13.65 40.81 -5.87
#